data_a5e7f17dca2e073076ab9a3b046ca2f1
#
_entry.id   a5e7f17dca2e073076ab9a3b046ca2f1
#
_cell.length_a   1.000
_cell.length_b   1.000
_cell.length_c   1.000
_cell.angle_alpha   90.00
_cell.angle_beta   90.00
_cell.angle_gamma   90.00
#
_symmetry.space_group_name_H-M   'P 1'
#
loop_
_entity.id
_entity.type
_entity.pdbx_description
1 polymer ?
#
loop_
_entity_poly.entity_id
_entity_poly.type
_entity_poly.pdbx_seq_one_letter_code
_entity_poly.pdbx_strand_id
1 'polypeptide(L)'
;QPERLLGLHYFYHPAMNRLVEVVGHAGTNPSALEAAWTAQEAIGKTPIHSADAPGFVVNRYFVPWLNEAVRLVEEGVADIPSVDVAARDFFGIGMGPFHLMNVTGVPIAFHAATSLGEAIHPFYAPAEALRQQVEVEGADWNLEGSPDPSVFTAVNNRLLGVVAHVAAELVDEGVASVEDCDIGARVGLRWARGPFQMVNEAGVEACAELA
;
A
#
# COMPACT_ATOMS: atom_id res chain seq x y z
N GLN A 1 25.30 20.71 2.82
CA GLN A 1 25.58 19.84 1.64
C GLN A 1 24.29 19.14 1.24
N PRO A 2 23.34 19.87 0.62
CA PRO A 2 22.03 19.30 0.25
C PRO A 2 22.16 18.12 -0.71
N GLU A 3 23.21 18.08 -1.51
CA GLU A 3 23.51 16.98 -2.44
C GLU A 3 23.81 15.64 -1.74
N ARG A 4 24.03 15.65 -0.42
CA ARG A 4 24.21 14.44 0.40
C ARG A 4 23.01 14.09 1.24
N LEU A 5 21.92 14.88 1.14
CA LEU A 5 20.67 14.61 1.83
C LEU A 5 19.85 13.59 1.05
N LEU A 6 19.32 12.60 1.76
CA LEU A 6 18.38 11.61 1.26
C LEU A 6 17.47 11.12 2.41
N GLY A 7 16.36 10.50 2.08
CA GLY A 7 15.48 9.85 3.04
C GLY A 7 15.74 8.34 3.12
N LEU A 8 15.50 7.77 4.30
CA LEU A 8 15.43 6.32 4.50
C LEU A 8 14.10 6.03 5.21
N HIS A 9 13.16 5.43 4.50
CA HIS A 9 11.87 5.08 5.06
C HIS A 9 11.82 3.59 5.41
N TYR A 10 11.75 3.31 6.70
CA TYR A 10 11.68 1.95 7.24
C TYR A 10 10.25 1.54 7.55
N PHE A 11 9.94 0.27 7.35
CA PHE A 11 8.62 -0.29 7.62
C PHE A 11 8.52 -0.89 9.02
N TYR A 12 7.33 -0.83 9.59
CA TYR A 12 7.04 -1.41 10.90
C TYR A 12 7.13 -2.95 10.85
N HIS A 13 7.74 -3.59 11.79
CA HIS A 13 8.67 -3.15 12.81
C HIS A 13 10.09 -3.15 12.22
N PRO A 14 10.88 -2.05 12.30
CA PRO A 14 12.15 -1.92 11.55
C PRO A 14 13.17 -3.01 11.86
N ALA A 15 13.12 -3.63 13.04
CA ALA A 15 14.01 -4.76 13.36
C ALA A 15 13.61 -6.05 12.66
N MET A 16 12.36 -6.21 12.24
CA MET A 16 11.81 -7.43 11.63
C MET A 16 11.54 -7.28 10.14
N ASN A 17 11.06 -6.11 9.72
CA ASN A 17 10.80 -5.82 8.33
C ASN A 17 12.10 -5.47 7.61
N ARG A 18 12.37 -6.16 6.51
CA ARG A 18 13.62 -5.97 5.77
C ARG A 18 13.55 -4.82 4.78
N LEU A 19 12.36 -4.36 4.40
CA LEU A 19 12.23 -3.29 3.40
C LEU A 19 12.75 -1.95 3.93
N VAL A 20 13.41 -1.22 3.06
CA VAL A 20 13.72 0.20 3.23
C VAL A 20 13.61 0.90 1.88
N GLU A 21 12.90 2.01 1.83
CA GLU A 21 12.88 2.90 0.67
C GLU A 21 14.02 3.91 0.81
N VAL A 22 14.91 3.92 -0.18
CA VAL A 22 16.00 4.90 -0.31
C VAL A 22 15.50 6.04 -1.18
N VAL A 23 15.20 7.16 -0.53
CA VAL A 23 14.48 8.27 -1.14
C VAL A 23 15.45 9.38 -1.54
N GLY A 24 15.60 9.58 -2.84
CA GLY A 24 16.40 10.66 -3.40
C GLY A 24 15.54 11.83 -3.87
N HIS A 25 15.99 13.06 -3.61
CA HIS A 25 15.42 14.25 -4.23
C HIS A 25 16.22 14.67 -5.47
N ALA A 26 15.71 15.61 -6.26
CA ALA A 26 16.31 16.04 -7.53
C ALA A 26 17.78 16.54 -7.43
N GLY A 27 18.21 16.94 -6.25
CA GLY A 27 19.60 17.40 -6.00
C GLY A 27 20.49 16.38 -5.30
N THR A 28 19.99 15.17 -5.00
CA THR A 28 20.78 14.15 -4.30
C THR A 28 21.87 13.59 -5.23
N ASN A 29 23.09 13.57 -4.76
CA ASN A 29 24.22 13.01 -5.52
C ASN A 29 24.04 11.48 -5.66
N PRO A 30 24.19 10.90 -6.87
CA PRO A 30 24.13 9.46 -7.09
C PRO A 30 25.04 8.64 -6.16
N SER A 31 26.26 9.15 -5.86
CA SER A 31 27.17 8.46 -4.93
C SER A 31 26.66 8.42 -3.48
N ALA A 32 25.83 9.38 -3.07
CA ALA A 32 25.20 9.34 -1.75
C ALA A 32 24.06 8.28 -1.71
N LEU A 33 23.29 8.16 -2.78
CA LEU A 33 22.27 7.08 -2.91
C LEU A 33 22.93 5.71 -2.91
N GLU A 34 23.99 5.51 -3.68
CA GLU A 34 24.75 4.25 -3.74
C GLU A 34 25.35 3.87 -2.38
N ALA A 35 25.93 4.85 -1.67
CA ALA A 35 26.47 4.62 -0.34
C ALA A 35 25.38 4.24 0.68
N ALA A 36 24.22 4.90 0.62
CA ALA A 36 23.07 4.56 1.46
C ALA A 36 22.55 3.16 1.14
N TRP A 37 22.38 2.84 -0.14
CA TRP A 37 21.96 1.52 -0.61
C TRP A 37 22.88 0.42 -0.08
N THR A 38 24.18 0.52 -0.32
CA THR A 38 25.18 -0.44 0.13
C THR A 38 25.18 -0.60 1.66
N ALA A 39 25.01 0.51 2.40
CA ALA A 39 24.89 0.46 3.85
C ALA A 39 23.65 -0.30 4.33
N GLN A 40 22.53 -0.14 3.64
CA GLN A 40 21.30 -0.87 3.98
C GLN A 40 21.43 -2.37 3.69
N GLU A 41 22.01 -2.75 2.55
CA GLU A 41 22.30 -4.16 2.25
C GLU A 41 23.24 -4.79 3.28
N ALA A 42 24.29 -4.06 3.69
CA ALA A 42 25.25 -4.53 4.68
C ALA A 42 24.65 -4.87 6.05
N ILE A 43 23.53 -4.21 6.42
CA ILE A 43 22.79 -4.51 7.67
C ILE A 43 21.61 -5.46 7.44
N GLY A 44 21.52 -6.11 6.26
CA GLY A 44 20.53 -7.13 5.93
C GLY A 44 19.17 -6.60 5.51
N LYS A 45 19.08 -5.32 5.13
CA LYS A 45 17.87 -4.75 4.53
C LYS A 45 17.77 -5.10 3.05
N THR A 46 16.57 -4.93 2.52
CA THR A 46 16.26 -5.00 1.09
C THR A 46 15.87 -3.59 0.66
N PRO A 47 16.81 -2.79 0.14
CA PRO A 47 16.51 -1.45 -0.32
C PRO A 47 15.74 -1.47 -1.64
N ILE A 48 14.88 -0.46 -1.84
CA ILE A 48 14.27 -0.09 -3.11
C ILE A 48 14.47 1.41 -3.33
N HIS A 49 14.48 1.84 -4.59
CA HIS A 49 14.52 3.26 -4.91
C HIS A 49 13.14 3.90 -4.88
N SER A 50 13.11 5.16 -4.41
CA SER A 50 11.94 6.03 -4.50
C SER A 50 12.37 7.46 -4.82
N ALA A 51 11.62 8.14 -5.67
CA ALA A 51 11.67 9.59 -5.70
C ALA A 51 11.04 10.17 -4.43
N ASP A 52 11.35 11.43 -4.12
CA ASP A 52 10.73 12.18 -3.02
C ASP A 52 9.32 12.64 -3.45
N ALA A 53 8.37 11.75 -3.27
CA ALA A 53 6.98 11.93 -3.64
C ALA A 53 6.03 11.55 -2.48
N PRO A 54 4.83 12.13 -2.38
CA PRO A 54 3.88 11.77 -1.33
C PRO A 54 3.58 10.28 -1.30
N GLY A 55 3.75 9.64 -0.13
CA GLY A 55 3.54 8.21 0.07
C GLY A 55 4.67 7.32 -0.44
N PHE A 56 5.72 7.89 -1.04
CA PHE A 56 6.82 7.16 -1.66
C PHE A 56 6.31 6.06 -2.59
N VAL A 57 6.79 4.82 -2.47
CA VAL A 57 6.36 3.69 -3.30
C VAL A 57 5.24 2.92 -2.62
N VAL A 58 5.53 2.33 -1.47
CA VAL A 58 4.65 1.31 -0.88
C VAL A 58 3.39 1.92 -0.29
N ASN A 59 3.50 2.99 0.49
CA ASN A 59 2.31 3.62 1.07
C ASN A 59 1.41 4.22 0.00
N ARG A 60 1.95 4.59 -1.18
CA ARG A 60 1.20 5.17 -2.27
C ARG A 60 0.11 4.23 -2.82
N TYR A 61 0.36 2.91 -2.92
CA TYR A 61 -0.66 1.92 -3.30
C TYR A 61 -1.29 1.20 -2.11
N PHE A 62 -0.58 1.10 -0.99
CA PHE A 62 -1.07 0.40 0.19
C PHE A 62 -2.20 1.14 0.91
N VAL A 63 -2.06 2.46 1.07
CA VAL A 63 -3.09 3.27 1.73
C VAL A 63 -4.40 3.28 0.95
N PRO A 64 -4.42 3.48 -0.38
CA PRO A 64 -5.64 3.33 -1.18
C PRO A 64 -6.24 1.92 -1.12
N TRP A 65 -5.41 0.88 -1.05
CA TRP A 65 -5.90 -0.49 -0.88
C TRP A 65 -6.68 -0.68 0.43
N LEU A 66 -6.19 -0.12 1.56
CA LEU A 66 -6.92 -0.11 2.83
C LEU A 66 -8.23 0.69 2.72
N ASN A 67 -8.14 1.86 2.12
CA ASN A 67 -9.27 2.77 1.97
C ASN A 67 -10.37 2.19 1.05
N GLU A 68 -9.97 1.50 -0.01
CA GLU A 68 -10.90 0.85 -0.94
C GLU A 68 -11.63 -0.33 -0.29
N ALA A 69 -10.95 -1.05 0.60
CA ALA A 69 -11.61 -2.06 1.43
C ALA A 69 -12.76 -1.45 2.27
N VAL A 70 -12.55 -0.26 2.82
CA VAL A 70 -13.60 0.47 3.55
C VAL A 70 -14.73 0.91 2.62
N ARG A 71 -14.42 1.42 1.42
CA ARG A 71 -15.43 1.80 0.42
C ARG A 71 -16.31 0.63 -0.01
N LEU A 72 -15.73 -0.56 -0.19
CA LEU A 72 -16.50 -1.77 -0.50
C LEU A 72 -17.59 -2.07 0.54
N VAL A 73 -17.29 -1.84 1.81
CA VAL A 73 -18.26 -2.01 2.90
C VAL A 73 -19.27 -0.85 2.92
N GLU A 74 -18.80 0.38 2.77
CA GLU A 74 -19.64 1.58 2.74
C GLU A 74 -20.68 1.54 1.61
N GLU A 75 -20.27 1.04 0.44
CA GLU A 75 -21.12 0.86 -0.74
C GLU A 75 -22.03 -0.38 -0.66
N GLY A 76 -21.89 -1.21 0.39
CA GLY A 76 -22.68 -2.42 0.56
C GLY A 76 -22.33 -3.54 -0.42
N VAL A 77 -21.16 -3.53 -1.01
CA VAL A 77 -20.68 -4.59 -1.92
C VAL A 77 -20.38 -5.88 -1.14
N ALA A 78 -19.80 -5.75 0.06
CA ALA A 78 -19.49 -6.85 0.95
C ALA A 78 -19.45 -6.38 2.41
N ASP A 79 -19.58 -7.30 3.36
CA ASP A 79 -19.34 -7.03 4.77
C ASP A 79 -17.85 -7.13 5.14
N ILE A 80 -17.49 -6.61 6.31
CA ILE A 80 -16.12 -6.58 6.79
C ILE A 80 -15.46 -7.97 6.78
N PRO A 81 -16.06 -9.05 7.35
CA PRO A 81 -15.46 -10.38 7.32
C PRO A 81 -15.19 -10.89 5.90
N SER A 82 -16.09 -10.62 4.96
CA SER A 82 -15.96 -11.05 3.56
C SER A 82 -14.81 -10.32 2.86
N VAL A 83 -14.70 -8.99 3.04
CA VAL A 83 -13.59 -8.21 2.48
C VAL A 83 -12.27 -8.68 3.07
N ASP A 84 -12.20 -8.88 4.38
CA ASP A 84 -10.97 -9.25 5.07
C ASP A 84 -10.44 -10.62 4.61
N VAL A 85 -11.33 -11.60 4.51
CA VAL A 85 -10.98 -12.96 4.06
C VAL A 85 -10.62 -12.97 2.57
N ALA A 86 -11.43 -12.33 1.71
CA ALA A 86 -11.15 -12.27 0.28
C ALA A 86 -9.78 -11.64 -0.01
N ALA A 87 -9.52 -10.48 0.59
CA ALA A 87 -8.25 -9.77 0.43
C ALA A 87 -7.06 -10.58 0.96
N ARG A 88 -7.20 -11.17 2.18
CA ARG A 88 -6.16 -12.00 2.77
C ARG A 88 -5.77 -13.16 1.84
N ASP A 89 -6.75 -13.88 1.33
CA ASP A 89 -6.52 -15.07 0.51
C ASP A 89 -5.99 -14.70 -0.88
N PHE A 90 -6.49 -13.62 -1.49
CA PHE A 90 -6.06 -13.17 -2.81
C PHE A 90 -4.63 -12.59 -2.82
N PHE A 91 -4.31 -11.73 -1.86
CA PHE A 91 -2.96 -11.14 -1.75
C PHE A 91 -1.96 -12.08 -1.06
N GLY A 92 -2.42 -13.18 -0.48
CA GLY A 92 -1.60 -14.20 0.19
C GLY A 92 -0.92 -13.65 1.45
N ILE A 93 -1.67 -12.93 2.28
CA ILE A 93 -1.19 -12.22 3.48
C ILE A 93 -1.77 -12.80 4.75
N GLY A 94 -1.13 -12.51 5.89
CA GLY A 94 -1.57 -13.05 7.18
C GLY A 94 -2.79 -12.36 7.78
N MET A 95 -3.06 -11.11 7.39
CA MET A 95 -4.15 -10.28 7.92
C MET A 95 -4.81 -9.54 6.75
N GLY A 96 -6.14 -9.52 6.72
CA GLY A 96 -6.87 -8.69 5.78
C GLY A 96 -6.81 -7.20 6.15
N PRO A 97 -7.38 -6.30 5.32
CA PRO A 97 -7.24 -4.86 5.49
C PRO A 97 -7.81 -4.33 6.81
N PHE A 98 -8.95 -4.82 7.26
CA PHE A 98 -9.57 -4.39 8.51
C PHE A 98 -8.83 -4.90 9.73
N HIS A 99 -8.43 -6.18 9.72
CA HIS A 99 -7.59 -6.74 10.78
C HIS A 99 -6.28 -5.97 10.88
N LEU A 100 -5.67 -5.64 9.76
CA LEU A 100 -4.41 -4.88 9.73
C LEU A 100 -4.58 -3.47 10.28
N MET A 101 -5.68 -2.77 9.92
CA MET A 101 -5.98 -1.45 10.50
C MET A 101 -6.20 -1.51 12.01
N ASN A 102 -6.84 -2.57 12.55
CA ASN A 102 -6.98 -2.75 13.99
C ASN A 102 -5.62 -2.92 14.69
N VAL A 103 -4.71 -3.73 14.09
CA VAL A 103 -3.38 -3.97 14.67
C VAL A 103 -2.46 -2.76 14.59
N THR A 104 -2.54 -2.00 13.50
CA THR A 104 -1.67 -0.82 13.29
C THR A 104 -2.25 0.47 13.83
N GLY A 105 -3.55 0.52 14.02
CA GLY A 105 -4.32 1.67 14.47
C GLY A 105 -5.12 2.32 13.34
N VAL A 106 -6.45 2.29 13.44
CA VAL A 106 -7.38 2.90 12.47
C VAL A 106 -7.06 4.38 12.20
N PRO A 107 -6.71 5.21 13.20
CA PRO A 107 -6.31 6.60 12.97
C PRO A 107 -5.11 6.76 12.06
N ILE A 108 -4.18 5.80 12.01
CA ILE A 108 -3.00 5.86 11.13
C ILE A 108 -3.43 5.75 9.67
N ALA A 109 -4.33 4.81 9.35
CA ALA A 109 -4.88 4.68 8.00
C ALA A 109 -5.63 5.95 7.57
N PHE A 110 -6.44 6.53 8.46
CA PHE A 110 -7.16 7.77 8.20
C PHE A 110 -6.23 8.95 7.91
N HIS A 111 -5.21 9.17 8.76
CA HIS A 111 -4.25 10.26 8.56
C HIS A 111 -3.44 10.09 7.28
N ALA A 112 -3.03 8.86 6.96
CA ALA A 112 -2.30 8.58 5.73
C ALA A 112 -3.17 8.87 4.49
N ALA A 113 -4.42 8.41 4.47
CA ALA A 113 -5.35 8.70 3.38
C ALA A 113 -5.65 10.21 3.25
N THR A 114 -5.83 10.92 4.37
CA THR A 114 -6.01 12.37 4.37
C THR A 114 -4.82 13.08 3.74
N SER A 115 -3.60 12.74 4.18
CA SER A 115 -2.37 13.35 3.66
C SER A 115 -2.18 13.12 2.17
N LEU A 116 -2.46 11.90 1.68
CA LEU A 116 -2.38 11.59 0.25
C LEU A 116 -3.47 12.32 -0.54
N GLY A 117 -4.69 12.38 0.00
CA GLY A 117 -5.81 13.11 -0.63
C GLY A 117 -5.53 14.59 -0.80
N GLU A 118 -4.90 15.22 0.19
CA GLU A 118 -4.51 16.63 0.15
C GLU A 118 -3.31 16.89 -0.79
N ALA A 119 -2.35 15.97 -0.82
CA ALA A 119 -1.11 16.16 -1.55
C ALA A 119 -1.18 15.78 -3.03
N ILE A 120 -2.07 14.86 -3.43
CA ILE A 120 -2.10 14.28 -4.77
C ILE A 120 -3.45 14.50 -5.45
N HIS A 121 -4.48 13.79 -5.01
CA HIS A 121 -5.80 13.81 -5.65
C HIS A 121 -6.89 13.33 -4.68
N PRO A 122 -8.14 13.83 -4.76
CA PRO A 122 -9.27 13.37 -3.93
C PRO A 122 -9.55 11.85 -3.97
N PHE A 123 -9.10 11.14 -4.98
CA PHE A 123 -9.14 9.68 -5.04
C PHE A 123 -8.53 9.02 -3.80
N TYR A 124 -7.44 9.59 -3.29
CA TYR A 124 -6.74 9.10 -2.09
C TYR A 124 -7.41 9.49 -0.78
N ALA A 125 -8.37 10.44 -0.80
CA ALA A 125 -9.03 10.92 0.41
C ALA A 125 -9.76 9.78 1.15
N PRO A 126 -9.80 9.82 2.50
CA PRO A 126 -10.41 8.76 3.29
C PRO A 126 -11.91 8.60 2.98
N ALA A 127 -12.38 7.36 2.94
CA ALA A 127 -13.79 7.02 2.90
C ALA A 127 -14.51 7.60 4.12
N GLU A 128 -15.79 7.94 3.97
CA GLU A 128 -16.56 8.54 5.07
C GLU A 128 -16.70 7.56 6.25
N ALA A 129 -16.89 6.26 5.98
CA ALA A 129 -16.91 5.24 7.02
C ALA A 129 -15.59 5.15 7.80
N LEU A 130 -14.43 5.38 7.15
CA LEU A 130 -13.14 5.44 7.83
C LEU A 130 -13.05 6.65 8.77
N ARG A 131 -13.56 7.80 8.34
CA ARG A 131 -13.69 9.00 9.17
C ARG A 131 -14.53 8.75 10.41
N GLN A 132 -15.72 8.19 10.21
CA GLN A 132 -16.66 7.89 11.30
C GLN A 132 -16.07 6.89 12.30
N GLN A 133 -15.33 5.89 11.81
CA GLN A 133 -14.67 4.92 12.68
C GLN A 133 -13.62 5.56 13.60
N VAL A 134 -12.90 6.56 13.11
CA VAL A 134 -11.92 7.30 13.93
C VAL A 134 -12.60 8.20 14.96
N GLU A 135 -13.76 8.77 14.64
CA GLU A 135 -14.54 9.61 15.56
C GLU A 135 -15.13 8.81 16.72
N VAL A 136 -15.35 7.51 16.54
CA VAL A 136 -15.71 6.58 17.62
C VAL A 136 -14.42 6.18 18.36
N GLU A 137 -14.01 6.97 19.28
CA GLU A 137 -12.75 6.97 20.03
C GLU A 137 -12.19 5.56 20.29
N GLY A 138 -11.14 5.18 19.54
CA GLY A 138 -10.39 3.94 19.72
C GLY A 138 -11.13 2.65 19.34
N ALA A 139 -12.24 2.73 18.64
CA ALA A 139 -12.98 1.55 18.22
C ALA A 139 -12.27 0.84 17.06
N ASP A 140 -11.98 -0.43 17.26
CA ASP A 140 -11.57 -1.33 16.20
C ASP A 140 -12.74 -1.68 15.28
N TRP A 141 -12.44 -2.07 14.03
CA TRP A 141 -13.41 -2.67 13.16
C TRP A 141 -13.90 -4.01 13.72
N ASN A 142 -15.20 -4.24 13.66
CA ASN A 142 -15.76 -5.55 14.06
C ASN A 142 -15.49 -6.59 12.95
N LEU A 143 -14.66 -7.58 13.26
CA LEU A 143 -14.31 -8.67 12.34
C LEU A 143 -15.19 -9.90 12.50
N GLU A 144 -16.20 -9.87 13.41
CA GLU A 144 -17.08 -10.98 13.66
C GLU A 144 -18.07 -11.17 12.49
N GLY A 145 -18.33 -12.42 12.14
CA GLY A 145 -19.27 -12.80 11.10
C GLY A 145 -18.79 -13.98 10.29
N SER A 146 -19.64 -14.42 9.37
CA SER A 146 -19.29 -15.49 8.43
C SER A 146 -19.08 -14.88 7.05
N PRO A 147 -17.88 -15.01 6.46
CA PRO A 147 -17.63 -14.46 5.14
C PRO A 147 -18.49 -15.10 4.06
N ASP A 148 -18.97 -14.31 3.11
CA ASP A 148 -19.72 -14.77 1.95
C ASP A 148 -18.79 -14.92 0.73
N PRO A 149 -18.45 -16.16 0.31
CA PRO A 149 -17.58 -16.37 -0.85
C PRO A 149 -18.14 -15.84 -2.18
N SER A 150 -19.45 -15.60 -2.28
CA SER A 150 -20.07 -15.14 -3.52
C SER A 150 -19.62 -13.73 -3.93
N VAL A 151 -19.15 -12.92 -2.97
CA VAL A 151 -18.67 -11.55 -3.22
C VAL A 151 -17.15 -11.46 -3.43
N PHE A 152 -16.40 -12.54 -3.21
CA PHE A 152 -14.93 -12.51 -3.22
C PHE A 152 -14.34 -12.03 -4.55
N THR A 153 -14.94 -12.43 -5.68
CA THR A 153 -14.47 -11.98 -7.01
C THR A 153 -14.62 -10.46 -7.16
N ALA A 154 -15.75 -9.90 -6.75
CA ALA A 154 -15.98 -8.46 -6.81
C ALA A 154 -14.99 -7.69 -5.92
N VAL A 155 -14.79 -8.17 -4.69
CA VAL A 155 -13.82 -7.59 -3.74
C VAL A 155 -12.40 -7.62 -4.32
N ASN A 156 -11.96 -8.79 -4.80
CA ASN A 156 -10.61 -8.97 -5.29
C ASN A 156 -10.34 -8.13 -6.55
N ASN A 157 -11.28 -8.07 -7.48
CA ASN A 157 -11.18 -7.24 -8.68
C ASN A 157 -11.04 -5.76 -8.32
N ARG A 158 -11.87 -5.26 -7.40
CA ARG A 158 -11.83 -3.87 -6.98
C ARG A 158 -10.50 -3.51 -6.30
N LEU A 159 -10.01 -4.36 -5.38
CA LEU A 159 -8.73 -4.15 -4.70
C LEU A 159 -7.54 -4.28 -5.67
N LEU A 160 -7.59 -5.21 -6.63
CA LEU A 160 -6.57 -5.33 -7.66
C LEU A 160 -6.56 -4.11 -8.58
N GLY A 161 -7.72 -3.62 -8.99
CA GLY A 161 -7.85 -2.43 -9.84
C GLY A 161 -7.16 -1.21 -9.22
N VAL A 162 -7.45 -0.93 -7.96
CA VAL A 162 -6.80 0.19 -7.23
C VAL A 162 -5.28 0.03 -7.16
N VAL A 163 -4.81 -1.18 -6.82
CA VAL A 163 -3.37 -1.43 -6.72
C VAL A 163 -2.68 -1.32 -8.08
N ALA A 164 -3.30 -1.87 -9.13
CA ALA A 164 -2.77 -1.81 -10.49
C ALA A 164 -2.69 -0.37 -11.02
N HIS A 165 -3.78 0.40 -10.81
CA HIS A 165 -3.85 1.81 -11.20
C HIS A 165 -2.74 2.63 -10.55
N VAL A 166 -2.64 2.58 -9.23
CA VAL A 166 -1.65 3.38 -8.49
C VAL A 166 -0.22 2.93 -8.77
N ALA A 167 0.02 1.62 -8.93
CA ALA A 167 1.35 1.14 -9.29
C ALA A 167 1.77 1.61 -10.70
N ALA A 168 0.83 1.67 -11.64
CA ALA A 168 1.09 2.22 -12.98
C ALA A 168 1.40 3.73 -12.92
N GLU A 169 0.64 4.51 -12.13
CA GLU A 169 0.94 5.93 -11.91
C GLU A 169 2.34 6.14 -11.33
N LEU A 170 2.76 5.35 -10.33
CA LEU A 170 4.10 5.44 -9.72
C LEU A 170 5.22 5.28 -10.75
N VAL A 171 5.04 4.38 -11.71
CA VAL A 171 6.03 4.16 -12.78
C VAL A 171 5.98 5.27 -13.82
N ASP A 172 4.79 5.71 -14.21
CA ASP A 172 4.59 6.80 -15.19
C ASP A 172 5.14 8.13 -14.66
N GLU A 173 4.93 8.43 -13.37
CA GLU A 173 5.49 9.59 -12.68
C GLU A 173 7.01 9.49 -12.43
N GLY A 174 7.63 8.33 -12.67
CA GLY A 174 9.05 8.10 -12.39
C GLY A 174 9.39 8.05 -10.90
N VAL A 175 8.43 7.73 -10.04
CA VAL A 175 8.64 7.60 -8.59
C VAL A 175 9.37 6.30 -8.27
N ALA A 176 9.03 5.22 -8.96
CA ALA A 176 9.62 3.89 -8.78
C ALA A 176 9.70 3.12 -10.09
N SER A 177 10.52 2.08 -10.13
CA SER A 177 10.49 1.09 -11.18
C SER A 177 9.41 0.01 -10.93
N VAL A 178 9.06 -0.73 -11.98
CA VAL A 178 8.21 -1.94 -11.88
C VAL A 178 8.75 -2.91 -10.82
N GLU A 179 10.07 -3.13 -10.83
CA GLU A 179 10.73 -4.04 -9.90
C GLU A 179 10.67 -3.53 -8.46
N ASP A 180 10.89 -2.24 -8.23
CA ASP A 180 10.81 -1.62 -6.89
C ASP A 180 9.40 -1.72 -6.31
N CYS A 181 8.35 -1.54 -7.13
CA CYS A 181 6.97 -1.73 -6.71
C CYS A 181 6.71 -3.17 -6.25
N ASP A 182 7.16 -4.15 -7.05
CA ASP A 182 6.94 -5.57 -6.74
C ASP A 182 7.75 -6.02 -5.50
N ILE A 183 8.99 -5.59 -5.38
CA ILE A 183 9.82 -5.86 -4.18
C ILE A 183 9.19 -5.19 -2.95
N GLY A 184 8.77 -3.95 -3.07
CA GLY A 184 8.12 -3.18 -2.01
C GLY A 184 6.92 -3.90 -1.41
N ALA A 185 6.02 -4.40 -2.25
CA ALA A 185 4.85 -5.15 -1.82
C ALA A 185 5.22 -6.50 -1.16
N ARG A 186 6.11 -7.26 -1.79
CA ARG A 186 6.48 -8.60 -1.31
C ARG A 186 7.28 -8.56 -0.02
N VAL A 187 8.22 -7.64 0.10
CA VAL A 187 9.11 -7.54 1.27
C VAL A 187 8.48 -6.69 2.37
N GLY A 188 7.92 -5.53 2.02
CA GLY A 188 7.35 -4.57 2.96
C GLY A 188 6.02 -4.99 3.53
N LEU A 189 5.08 -5.37 2.66
CA LEU A 189 3.72 -5.77 3.03
C LEU A 189 3.54 -7.28 3.20
N ARG A 190 4.56 -8.06 2.82
CA ARG A 190 4.53 -9.54 2.82
C ARG A 190 3.44 -10.10 1.90
N TRP A 191 3.10 -9.40 0.84
CA TRP A 191 2.23 -9.91 -0.18
C TRP A 191 2.90 -11.07 -0.92
N ALA A 192 2.13 -12.08 -1.30
CA ALA A 192 2.68 -13.22 -2.04
C ALA A 192 3.20 -12.81 -3.43
N ARG A 193 2.59 -11.76 -4.02
CA ARG A 193 2.90 -11.23 -5.35
C ARG A 193 2.97 -9.72 -5.31
N GLY A 194 3.85 -9.14 -6.15
CA GLY A 194 3.87 -7.70 -6.35
C GLY A 194 2.74 -7.20 -7.26
N PRO A 195 2.48 -5.89 -7.30
CA PRO A 195 1.44 -5.30 -8.15
C PRO A 195 1.54 -5.72 -9.61
N PHE A 196 2.73 -5.61 -10.22
CA PHE A 196 2.93 -5.95 -11.63
C PHE A 196 2.95 -7.44 -11.90
N GLN A 197 3.34 -8.28 -10.93
CA GLN A 197 3.16 -9.72 -11.04
C GLN A 197 1.68 -10.08 -11.11
N MET A 198 0.84 -9.46 -10.27
CA MET A 198 -0.62 -9.68 -10.31
C MET A 198 -1.25 -9.18 -11.61
N VAL A 199 -0.80 -8.01 -12.11
CA VAL A 199 -1.25 -7.48 -13.42
C VAL A 199 -0.88 -8.44 -14.56
N ASN A 200 0.34 -8.98 -14.56
CA ASN A 200 0.78 -9.94 -15.57
C ASN A 200 -0.02 -11.25 -15.54
N GLU A 201 -0.38 -11.74 -14.36
CA GLU A 201 -1.20 -12.94 -14.18
C GLU A 201 -2.66 -12.74 -14.60
N ALA A 202 -3.24 -11.59 -14.28
CA ALA A 202 -4.63 -11.27 -14.62
C ALA A 202 -4.79 -10.81 -16.09
N GLY A 203 -3.72 -10.29 -16.67
CA GLY A 203 -3.71 -9.64 -17.99
C GLY A 203 -3.86 -8.12 -17.89
N VAL A 204 -3.02 -7.39 -18.60
CA VAL A 204 -2.97 -5.92 -18.57
C VAL A 204 -4.31 -5.29 -18.96
N GLU A 205 -4.94 -5.82 -20.03
CA GLU A 205 -6.23 -5.33 -20.53
C GLU A 205 -7.34 -5.51 -19.48
N ALA A 206 -7.39 -6.69 -18.85
CA ALA A 206 -8.36 -6.96 -17.77
C ALA A 206 -8.14 -6.03 -16.56
N CYS A 207 -6.90 -5.77 -16.18
CA CYS A 207 -6.61 -4.83 -15.10
C CYS A 207 -6.95 -3.37 -15.45
N ALA A 208 -6.77 -2.97 -16.71
CA ALA A 208 -7.15 -1.63 -17.16
C ALA A 208 -8.67 -1.40 -17.14
N GLU A 209 -9.48 -2.47 -17.27
CA GLU A 209 -10.94 -2.38 -17.11
C GLU A 209 -11.37 -2.30 -15.63
N LEU A 210 -10.50 -2.70 -14.68
CA LEU A 210 -10.76 -2.64 -13.24
C LEU A 210 -10.29 -1.32 -12.62
N ALA A 211 -9.33 -0.64 -13.23
CA ALA A 211 -8.72 0.60 -12.77
C ALA A 211 -9.56 1.83 -13.12
#